data_7b6f59eb82399220756a54517252e42b
#
_entry.id   7b6f59eb82399220756a54517252e42b
#
_cell.length_a   1.000
_cell.length_b   1.000
_cell.length_c   1.000
_cell.angle_alpha   90.00
_cell.angle_beta   90.00
_cell.angle_gamma   90.00
#
_symmetry.space_group_name_H-M   'P 1'
#
loop_
_entity.id
_entity.type
_entity.pdbx_description
1 polymer ?
#
loop_
_entity_poly.entity_id
_entity_poly.type
_entity_poly.pdbx_seq_one_letter_code
_entity_poly.pdbx_strand_id
1 'polypeptide(L)'
;MKKHNTLKVVLITLLAFILLSWILPTAVYQGQIMEQGRVQVGLFDIFTYPITALASFGHIALFVFVVGMFYGVLNKISAYRVLIDKLVKAFKGKEIIVVCSIMALYAIITSICGLQIVLLFTFPFVISLVLAMGYDKIVAAFTTIGGVIVGIIGTTFAYNNVIILANALSLKVTNGLVYKIIILFLSLGLLILNTVLYIKKNKISKEEKKEIETYIPEATNVKGKKTRVWPLVLVIDLILLVAILGFIPWGTVFNITLFDDITTAVTGWTIPAYIALIVLILIVNLVLFLKKKIKDLIIIDSAIGFITIVILVGKFIFKAKLFTNIVNGLTENFNIFGKILGNVNSFGNWSIPEATILLILGTIVLALIYKVKTDDAFDGVLAGAKKAFVPALIVILVYLGLIVCYYHNFQLVIFKGIFSVTKGFNIFTSSLVAILSTVFNSEPLYAMNSVLPYLTSIVTNTKVYNVIWVLYQSITGLTLLVAPTSLVLLVTLYYLQIPYGKWLKTIWKLVLEILAVVLIICLIML
;
A
#
# COMPACT_ATOMS: atom_id res chain seq x y z
N MET A 1 -3.90 -15.69 26.42
CA MET A 1 -4.78 -14.50 26.32
C MET A 1 -4.29 -13.38 25.38
N LYS A 2 -3.01 -13.30 25.00
CA LYS A 2 -2.45 -12.22 24.15
C LYS A 2 -2.72 -12.38 22.65
N LYS A 3 -2.85 -13.60 22.16
CA LYS A 3 -2.87 -13.96 20.71
C LYS A 3 -4.04 -13.37 19.90
N HIS A 4 -5.16 -13.03 20.51
CA HIS A 4 -6.36 -12.51 19.82
C HIS A 4 -6.78 -11.11 20.29
N ASN A 5 -5.84 -10.33 20.85
CA ASN A 5 -6.15 -8.99 21.36
C ASN A 5 -6.68 -8.07 20.26
N THR A 6 -6.04 -8.06 19.09
CA THR A 6 -6.44 -7.23 17.94
C THR A 6 -7.83 -7.60 17.43
N LEU A 7 -8.14 -8.91 17.32
CA LEU A 7 -9.47 -9.37 16.92
C LEU A 7 -10.56 -8.91 17.92
N LYS A 8 -10.26 -8.94 19.23
CA LYS A 8 -11.18 -8.43 20.25
C LYS A 8 -11.45 -6.94 20.09
N VAL A 9 -10.42 -6.15 19.76
CA VAL A 9 -10.58 -4.70 19.51
C VAL A 9 -11.53 -4.48 18.35
N VAL A 10 -11.37 -5.19 17.22
CA VAL A 10 -12.27 -5.07 16.07
C VAL A 10 -13.70 -5.45 16.43
N LEU A 11 -13.91 -6.55 17.16
CA LEU A 11 -15.25 -6.98 17.58
C LEU A 11 -15.90 -5.98 18.53
N ILE A 12 -15.14 -5.40 19.48
CA ILE A 12 -15.65 -4.35 20.38
C ILE A 12 -16.02 -3.09 19.58
N THR A 13 -15.20 -2.70 18.60
CA THR A 13 -15.48 -1.55 17.74
C THR A 13 -16.74 -1.78 16.91
N LEU A 14 -16.90 -2.96 16.33
CA LEU A 14 -18.11 -3.33 15.60
C LEU A 14 -19.35 -3.30 16.50
N LEU A 15 -19.26 -3.86 17.71
CA LEU A 15 -20.36 -3.79 18.69
C LEU A 15 -20.71 -2.34 19.03
N ALA A 16 -19.72 -1.47 19.20
CA ALA A 16 -19.95 -0.05 19.44
C ALA A 16 -20.71 0.61 18.27
N PHE A 17 -20.36 0.28 17.01
CA PHE A 17 -21.07 0.82 15.84
C PHE A 17 -22.52 0.30 15.78
N ILE A 18 -22.75 -0.95 16.08
CA ILE A 18 -24.11 -1.51 16.18
C ILE A 18 -24.91 -0.78 17.27
N LEU A 19 -24.33 -0.59 18.45
CA LEU A 19 -25.01 0.14 19.54
C LEU A 19 -25.29 1.59 19.17
N LEU A 20 -24.37 2.27 18.48
CA LEU A 20 -24.60 3.65 18.00
C LEU A 20 -25.78 3.72 17.02
N SER A 21 -26.00 2.73 16.17
CA SER A 21 -27.16 2.67 15.26
C SER A 21 -28.50 2.58 16.02
N TRP A 22 -28.49 2.06 17.26
CA TRP A 22 -29.68 2.00 18.12
C TRP A 22 -29.97 3.30 18.87
N ILE A 23 -28.92 4.08 19.16
CA ILE A 23 -28.99 5.30 19.97
C ILE A 23 -29.24 6.51 19.09
N LEU A 24 -28.51 6.63 17.97
CA LEU A 24 -28.54 7.80 17.10
C LEU A 24 -29.52 7.62 15.93
N PRO A 25 -30.14 8.71 15.47
CA PRO A 25 -30.94 8.68 14.24
C PRO A 25 -30.05 8.51 13.03
N THR A 26 -30.62 7.93 11.97
CA THR A 26 -30.02 7.89 10.63
C THR A 26 -30.11 9.28 10.00
N ALA A 27 -29.12 9.67 9.21
CA ALA A 27 -29.16 10.92 8.47
C ALA A 27 -28.73 10.74 7.02
N VAL A 28 -29.25 11.62 6.16
CA VAL A 28 -28.83 11.72 4.76
C VAL A 28 -28.39 13.15 4.45
N TYR A 29 -27.50 13.29 3.47
CA TYR A 29 -27.11 14.60 2.97
C TYR A 29 -27.92 14.96 1.71
N GLN A 30 -28.69 16.05 1.78
CA GLN A 30 -29.44 16.65 0.67
C GLN A 30 -29.27 18.18 0.69
N GLY A 31 -28.05 18.66 0.36
CA GLY A 31 -27.67 20.06 0.55
C GLY A 31 -27.41 20.44 2.01
N GLN A 32 -28.07 19.76 2.93
CA GLN A 32 -27.83 19.80 4.38
C GLN A 32 -28.00 18.40 4.97
N ILE A 33 -27.50 18.18 6.18
CA ILE A 33 -27.71 16.90 6.88
C ILE A 33 -29.14 16.89 7.47
N MET A 34 -29.97 15.99 6.94
CA MET A 34 -31.33 15.76 7.37
C MET A 34 -31.45 14.47 8.15
N GLU A 35 -31.95 14.52 9.36
CA GLU A 35 -32.21 13.34 10.18
C GLU A 35 -33.46 12.62 9.69
N GLN A 36 -33.38 11.28 9.57
CA GLN A 36 -34.46 10.41 9.06
C GLN A 36 -34.81 9.38 10.12
N GLY A 37 -35.35 9.61 11.18
CA GLY A 37 -35.71 8.60 12.16
C GLY A 37 -34.57 7.63 12.50
N ARG A 38 -34.85 6.56 13.23
CA ARG A 38 -33.87 5.55 13.63
C ARG A 38 -34.02 4.29 12.77
N VAL A 39 -32.94 3.88 12.12
CA VAL A 39 -32.83 2.61 11.41
C VAL A 39 -31.76 1.79 12.12
N GLN A 40 -32.18 0.90 13.00
CA GLN A 40 -31.27 0.09 13.81
C GLN A 40 -30.76 -1.11 13.02
N VAL A 41 -29.56 -1.60 13.37
CA VAL A 41 -29.05 -2.91 12.90
C VAL A 41 -29.96 -3.99 13.46
N GLY A 42 -30.64 -4.72 12.59
CA GLY A 42 -31.53 -5.80 12.95
C GLY A 42 -30.79 -7.13 13.16
N LEU A 43 -31.51 -8.12 13.69
CA LEU A 43 -30.93 -9.44 13.92
C LEU A 43 -30.45 -10.11 12.62
N PHE A 44 -31.22 -9.97 11.53
CA PHE A 44 -30.83 -10.52 10.23
C PHE A 44 -29.62 -9.81 9.63
N ASP A 45 -29.44 -8.50 9.89
CA ASP A 45 -28.33 -7.71 9.40
C ASP A 45 -26.99 -8.24 9.94
N ILE A 46 -26.98 -8.76 11.18
CA ILE A 46 -25.79 -9.38 11.78
C ILE A 46 -25.28 -10.55 10.93
N PHE A 47 -26.16 -11.24 10.19
CA PHE A 47 -25.80 -12.35 9.32
C PHE A 47 -25.65 -11.96 7.86
N THR A 48 -26.41 -10.96 7.37
CA THR A 48 -26.36 -10.52 5.97
C THR A 48 -25.18 -9.59 5.69
N TYR A 49 -24.86 -8.68 6.62
CA TYR A 49 -23.77 -7.73 6.43
C TYR A 49 -22.38 -8.36 6.31
N PRO A 50 -22.02 -9.45 7.02
CA PRO A 50 -20.79 -10.19 6.75
C PRO A 50 -20.71 -10.75 5.32
N ILE A 51 -21.84 -11.20 4.76
CA ILE A 51 -21.92 -11.68 3.37
C ILE A 51 -21.72 -10.51 2.42
N THR A 52 -22.36 -9.37 2.67
CA THR A 52 -22.20 -8.15 1.88
C THR A 52 -20.75 -7.63 1.95
N ALA A 53 -20.14 -7.62 3.13
CA ALA A 53 -18.74 -7.23 3.30
C ALA A 53 -17.79 -8.16 2.53
N LEU A 54 -18.05 -9.48 2.56
CA LEU A 54 -17.28 -10.45 1.81
C LEU A 54 -17.47 -10.28 0.29
N ALA A 55 -18.69 -10.05 -0.17
CA ALA A 55 -18.99 -9.85 -1.59
C ALA A 55 -18.31 -8.59 -2.14
N SER A 56 -18.33 -7.48 -1.38
CA SER A 56 -17.80 -6.20 -1.84
C SER A 56 -16.29 -6.05 -1.64
N PHE A 57 -15.75 -6.57 -0.53
CA PHE A 57 -14.35 -6.35 -0.11
C PHE A 57 -13.54 -7.64 0.06
N GLY A 58 -14.10 -8.79 -0.31
CA GLY A 58 -13.44 -10.10 -0.18
C GLY A 58 -12.13 -10.21 -0.95
N HIS A 59 -11.97 -9.45 -2.04
CA HIS A 59 -10.73 -9.38 -2.80
C HIS A 59 -9.55 -8.85 -1.96
N ILE A 60 -9.79 -7.99 -0.98
CA ILE A 60 -8.77 -7.48 -0.05
C ILE A 60 -8.37 -8.58 0.96
N ALA A 61 -9.35 -9.32 1.48
CA ALA A 61 -9.08 -10.47 2.33
C ALA A 61 -8.33 -11.57 1.57
N LEU A 62 -8.70 -11.81 0.31
CA LEU A 62 -8.00 -12.74 -0.58
C LEU A 62 -6.54 -12.33 -0.79
N PHE A 63 -6.25 -11.04 -0.98
CA PHE A 63 -4.88 -10.54 -1.07
C PHE A 63 -4.06 -10.92 0.18
N VAL A 64 -4.61 -10.69 1.39
CA VAL A 64 -3.94 -11.05 2.65
C VAL A 64 -3.71 -12.56 2.74
N PHE A 65 -4.66 -13.39 2.29
CA PHE A 65 -4.48 -14.84 2.17
C PHE A 65 -3.32 -15.18 1.24
N VAL A 66 -3.28 -14.58 0.06
CA VAL A 66 -2.24 -14.83 -0.94
C VAL A 66 -0.86 -14.40 -0.44
N VAL A 67 -0.76 -13.29 0.31
CA VAL A 67 0.47 -12.91 1.01
C VAL A 67 0.92 -14.02 1.97
N GLY A 68 0.01 -14.58 2.75
CA GLY A 68 0.31 -15.72 3.63
C GLY A 68 0.80 -16.95 2.87
N MET A 69 0.11 -17.31 1.77
CA MET A 69 0.48 -18.43 0.91
C MET A 69 1.86 -18.23 0.27
N PHE A 70 2.14 -17.03 -0.24
CA PHE A 70 3.45 -16.65 -0.79
C PHE A 70 4.58 -16.91 0.23
N TYR A 71 4.44 -16.40 1.45
CA TYR A 71 5.44 -16.63 2.50
C TYR A 71 5.48 -18.08 2.99
N GLY A 72 4.36 -18.80 2.92
CA GLY A 72 4.33 -20.22 3.19
C GLY A 72 5.22 -21.02 2.24
N VAL A 73 5.15 -20.73 0.93
CA VAL A 73 6.04 -21.33 -0.09
C VAL A 73 7.46 -20.79 0.06
N LEU A 74 7.61 -19.49 0.30
CA LEU A 74 8.92 -18.86 0.46
C LEU A 74 9.74 -19.48 1.62
N ASN A 75 9.08 -19.87 2.70
CA ASN A 75 9.71 -20.56 3.84
C ASN A 75 10.21 -21.98 3.50
N LYS A 76 9.75 -22.59 2.40
CA LYS A 76 10.29 -23.86 1.89
C LYS A 76 11.58 -23.64 1.04
N ILE A 77 11.88 -22.40 0.68
CA ILE A 77 13.03 -22.02 -0.15
C ILE A 77 14.18 -21.58 0.76
N SER A 78 15.25 -22.38 0.81
CA SER A 78 16.45 -22.08 1.63
C SER A 78 17.11 -20.73 1.29
N ALA A 79 16.96 -20.24 0.05
CA ALA A 79 17.46 -18.93 -0.37
C ALA A 79 16.89 -17.78 0.45
N TYR A 80 15.67 -17.91 0.97
CA TYR A 80 15.03 -16.86 1.76
C TYR A 80 15.77 -16.60 3.07
N ARG A 81 16.11 -17.66 3.83
CA ARG A 81 16.93 -17.53 5.03
C ARG A 81 18.32 -16.97 4.71
N VAL A 82 18.96 -17.51 3.68
CA VAL A 82 20.31 -17.06 3.25
C VAL A 82 20.30 -15.59 2.84
N LEU A 83 19.21 -15.09 2.23
CA LEU A 83 19.05 -13.67 1.90
C LEU A 83 19.04 -12.81 3.17
N ILE A 84 18.22 -13.15 4.16
CA ILE A 84 18.15 -12.41 5.43
C ILE A 84 19.52 -12.40 6.11
N ASP A 85 20.18 -13.55 6.24
CA ASP A 85 21.49 -13.67 6.87
C ASP A 85 22.57 -12.84 6.14
N LYS A 86 22.53 -12.79 4.80
CA LYS A 86 23.43 -11.96 3.99
C LYS A 86 23.19 -10.47 4.23
N LEU A 87 21.92 -10.03 4.26
CA LEU A 87 21.57 -8.64 4.50
C LEU A 87 21.98 -8.20 5.91
N VAL A 88 21.71 -9.03 6.94
CA VAL A 88 22.14 -8.74 8.30
C VAL A 88 23.67 -8.59 8.39
N LYS A 89 24.42 -9.47 7.72
CA LYS A 89 25.89 -9.38 7.68
C LYS A 89 26.38 -8.16 6.91
N ALA A 90 25.76 -7.85 5.77
CA ALA A 90 26.16 -6.72 4.92
C ALA A 90 25.95 -5.36 5.61
N PHE A 91 24.91 -5.26 6.45
CA PHE A 91 24.56 -4.03 7.14
C PHE A 91 24.97 -4.01 8.62
N LYS A 92 25.82 -4.93 9.04
CA LYS A 92 26.33 -4.97 10.41
C LYS A 92 26.98 -3.63 10.80
N GLY A 93 26.53 -3.03 11.91
CA GLY A 93 26.96 -1.72 12.39
C GLY A 93 26.23 -0.52 11.73
N LYS A 94 25.33 -0.79 10.75
CA LYS A 94 24.52 0.21 10.05
C LYS A 94 23.01 -0.08 10.13
N GLU A 95 22.59 -0.88 11.10
CA GLU A 95 21.23 -1.41 11.21
C GLU A 95 20.19 -0.29 11.33
N ILE A 96 20.50 0.78 12.09
CA ILE A 96 19.61 1.95 12.23
C ILE A 96 19.41 2.64 10.88
N ILE A 97 20.46 2.75 10.07
CA ILE A 97 20.36 3.39 8.75
C ILE A 97 19.42 2.58 7.86
N VAL A 98 19.50 1.25 7.90
CA VAL A 98 18.61 0.38 7.12
C VAL A 98 17.15 0.56 7.55
N VAL A 99 16.88 0.57 8.86
CA VAL A 99 15.53 0.81 9.40
C VAL A 99 14.98 2.15 8.91
N CYS A 100 15.77 3.23 9.04
CA CYS A 100 15.37 4.57 8.59
C CYS A 100 15.16 4.63 7.05
N SER A 101 16.02 3.96 6.29
CA SER A 101 15.90 3.91 4.82
C SER A 101 14.64 3.17 4.38
N ILE A 102 14.27 2.07 5.03
CA ILE A 102 13.03 1.35 4.75
C ILE A 102 11.81 2.22 5.10
N MET A 103 11.82 2.91 6.24
CA MET A 103 10.75 3.87 6.59
C MET A 103 10.58 4.94 5.53
N ALA A 104 11.69 5.54 5.07
CA ALA A 104 11.67 6.55 4.03
C ALA A 104 11.16 5.99 2.69
N LEU A 105 11.60 4.80 2.30
CA LEU A 105 11.15 4.13 1.10
C LEU A 105 9.64 3.86 1.13
N TYR A 106 9.12 3.33 2.23
CA TYR A 106 7.68 3.11 2.40
C TYR A 106 6.90 4.42 2.35
N ALA A 107 7.37 5.46 3.04
CA ALA A 107 6.70 6.77 3.04
C ALA A 107 6.64 7.37 1.63
N ILE A 108 7.73 7.32 0.87
CA ILE A 108 7.79 7.85 -0.49
C ILE A 108 6.87 7.05 -1.43
N ILE A 109 6.97 5.72 -1.44
CA ILE A 109 6.14 4.86 -2.30
C ILE A 109 4.66 5.08 -1.98
N THR A 110 4.28 5.09 -0.70
CA THR A 110 2.87 5.28 -0.31
C THR A 110 2.39 6.68 -0.67
N SER A 111 3.22 7.71 -0.48
CA SER A 111 2.87 9.09 -0.82
C SER A 111 2.58 9.28 -2.31
N ILE A 112 3.32 8.59 -3.18
CA ILE A 112 3.20 8.73 -4.64
C ILE A 112 2.14 7.77 -5.21
N CYS A 113 2.13 6.52 -4.77
CA CYS A 113 1.33 5.43 -5.39
C CYS A 113 0.08 5.04 -4.59
N GLY A 114 -0.01 5.37 -3.30
CA GLY A 114 -1.12 4.92 -2.44
C GLY A 114 -1.13 3.43 -2.12
N LEU A 115 -0.02 2.74 -2.24
CA LEU A 115 0.12 1.27 -2.15
C LEU A 115 -0.01 0.71 -0.73
N GLN A 116 -0.74 1.36 0.18
CA GLN A 116 -0.79 0.99 1.61
C GLN A 116 -1.12 -0.49 1.87
N ILE A 117 -2.12 -1.04 1.19
CA ILE A 117 -2.55 -2.44 1.37
C ILE A 117 -1.60 -3.39 0.63
N VAL A 118 -1.19 -3.02 -0.58
CA VAL A 118 -0.30 -3.86 -1.40
C VAL A 118 1.06 -4.04 -0.72
N LEU A 119 1.60 -3.01 -0.07
CA LEU A 119 2.87 -3.10 0.65
C LEU A 119 2.87 -4.10 1.81
N LEU A 120 1.69 -4.55 2.28
CA LEU A 120 1.60 -5.63 3.27
C LEU A 120 2.35 -6.91 2.83
N PHE A 121 2.50 -7.13 1.51
CA PHE A 121 3.26 -8.30 1.04
C PHE A 121 4.74 -8.23 1.40
N THR A 122 5.31 -7.04 1.57
CA THR A 122 6.72 -6.86 1.95
C THR A 122 6.93 -6.95 3.46
N PHE A 123 5.87 -6.80 4.27
CA PHE A 123 5.97 -6.69 5.72
C PHE A 123 6.61 -7.91 6.39
N PRO A 124 6.24 -9.18 6.09
CA PRO A 124 6.89 -10.32 6.71
C PRO A 124 8.40 -10.37 6.45
N PHE A 125 8.85 -9.96 5.25
CA PHE A 125 10.27 -9.87 4.92
C PHE A 125 10.97 -8.79 5.74
N VAL A 126 10.43 -7.57 5.75
CA VAL A 126 11.02 -6.44 6.50
C VAL A 126 10.99 -6.70 7.99
N ILE A 127 9.91 -7.25 8.53
CA ILE A 127 9.81 -7.64 9.94
C ILE A 127 10.89 -8.67 10.28
N SER A 128 11.03 -9.74 9.48
CA SER A 128 12.06 -10.76 9.69
C SER A 128 13.47 -10.14 9.66
N LEU A 129 13.72 -9.21 8.74
CA LEU A 129 15.01 -8.52 8.60
C LEU A 129 15.31 -7.65 9.82
N VAL A 130 14.36 -6.79 10.24
CA VAL A 130 14.52 -5.88 11.40
C VAL A 130 14.73 -6.68 12.69
N LEU A 131 13.96 -7.75 12.88
CA LEU A 131 14.10 -8.62 14.05
C LEU A 131 15.44 -9.38 14.04
N ALA A 132 15.89 -9.86 12.85
CA ALA A 132 17.19 -10.52 12.69
C ALA A 132 18.38 -9.57 12.89
N MET A 133 18.20 -8.26 12.67
CA MET A 133 19.18 -7.22 13.02
C MET A 133 19.25 -6.95 14.54
N GLY A 134 18.41 -7.58 15.34
CA GLY A 134 18.45 -7.47 16.80
C GLY A 134 17.57 -6.37 17.38
N TYR A 135 16.57 -5.90 16.64
CA TYR A 135 15.54 -4.99 17.13
C TYR A 135 14.29 -5.74 17.61
N ASP A 136 13.46 -5.08 18.41
CA ASP A 136 12.22 -5.63 18.92
C ASP A 136 11.03 -5.47 17.92
N LYS A 137 9.90 -6.05 18.28
CA LYS A 137 8.66 -6.01 17.48
C LYS A 137 8.10 -4.60 17.31
N ILE A 138 8.33 -3.69 18.27
CA ILE A 138 7.86 -2.31 18.19
C ILE A 138 8.65 -1.55 17.12
N VAL A 139 9.98 -1.75 17.05
CA VAL A 139 10.80 -1.15 15.97
C VAL A 139 10.36 -1.69 14.61
N ALA A 140 10.08 -3.00 14.50
CA ALA A 140 9.55 -3.56 13.27
C ALA A 140 8.18 -2.96 12.89
N ALA A 141 7.31 -2.70 13.88
CA ALA A 141 6.03 -2.02 13.66
C ALA A 141 6.21 -0.56 13.24
N PHE A 142 7.11 0.20 13.88
CA PHE A 142 7.45 1.56 13.42
C PHE A 142 7.97 1.56 11.99
N THR A 143 8.83 0.60 11.64
CA THR A 143 9.41 0.52 10.30
C THR A 143 8.34 0.26 9.24
N THR A 144 7.40 -0.63 9.49
CA THR A 144 6.37 -1.05 8.54
C THR A 144 5.14 -0.14 8.60
N ILE A 145 4.38 -0.19 9.69
CA ILE A 145 3.15 0.60 9.87
C ILE A 145 3.47 2.10 9.81
N GLY A 146 4.48 2.53 10.58
CA GLY A 146 4.87 3.95 10.65
C GLY A 146 5.28 4.48 9.29
N GLY A 147 6.17 3.78 8.57
CA GLY A 147 6.64 4.18 7.24
C GLY A 147 5.50 4.33 6.24
N VAL A 148 4.63 3.32 6.13
CA VAL A 148 3.48 3.35 5.20
C VAL A 148 2.49 4.46 5.55
N ILE A 149 2.10 4.60 6.82
CA ILE A 149 1.08 5.57 7.22
C ILE A 149 1.61 7.01 7.15
N VAL A 150 2.89 7.26 7.44
CA VAL A 150 3.48 8.58 7.22
C VAL A 150 3.41 8.99 5.75
N GLY A 151 3.57 8.04 4.81
CA GLY A 151 3.33 8.30 3.39
C GLY A 151 1.88 8.71 3.08
N ILE A 152 0.89 8.16 3.82
CA ILE A 152 -0.52 8.57 3.68
C ILE A 152 -0.73 9.97 4.24
N ILE A 153 -0.14 10.31 5.39
CA ILE A 153 -0.23 11.65 6.02
C ILE A 153 0.23 12.72 5.03
N GLY A 154 1.36 12.49 4.34
CA GLY A 154 1.92 13.39 3.35
C GLY A 154 1.65 12.95 1.91
N THR A 155 0.48 12.39 1.58
CA THR A 155 0.15 11.93 0.22
C THR A 155 0.30 13.05 -0.80
N THR A 156 1.13 12.81 -1.83
CA THR A 156 1.38 13.77 -2.91
C THR A 156 0.54 13.49 -4.15
N PHE A 157 0.62 12.29 -4.71
CA PHE A 157 0.02 11.93 -6.00
C PHE A 157 -0.86 10.67 -5.97
N ALA A 158 -0.97 9.98 -4.84
CA ALA A 158 -1.74 8.76 -4.75
C ALA A 158 -3.19 8.95 -5.20
N TYR A 159 -3.55 8.28 -6.30
CA TYR A 159 -4.77 8.47 -7.07
C TYR A 159 -6.04 8.53 -6.21
N ASN A 160 -6.29 7.49 -5.42
CA ASN A 160 -7.53 7.36 -4.67
C ASN A 160 -7.74 8.48 -3.64
N ASN A 161 -6.66 8.99 -3.03
CA ASN A 161 -6.75 10.01 -2.00
C ASN A 161 -6.79 11.43 -2.59
N VAL A 162 -6.11 11.62 -3.71
CA VAL A 162 -5.88 12.95 -4.30
C VAL A 162 -7.02 13.33 -5.24
N ILE A 163 -7.45 12.45 -6.14
CA ILE A 163 -8.47 12.76 -7.16
C ILE A 163 -9.84 12.98 -6.55
N ILE A 164 -10.20 12.21 -5.52
CA ILE A 164 -11.49 12.36 -4.86
C ILE A 164 -11.63 13.77 -4.25
N LEU A 165 -10.59 14.21 -3.53
CA LEU A 165 -10.56 15.55 -2.95
C LEU A 165 -10.48 16.64 -4.03
N ALA A 166 -9.69 16.41 -5.09
CA ALA A 166 -9.60 17.33 -6.21
C ALA A 166 -10.96 17.55 -6.86
N ASN A 167 -11.66 16.46 -7.18
CA ASN A 167 -12.99 16.54 -7.80
C ASN A 167 -14.05 17.15 -6.86
N ALA A 168 -14.08 16.73 -5.60
CA ALA A 168 -15.04 17.23 -4.62
C ALA A 168 -14.87 18.73 -4.33
N LEU A 169 -13.63 19.22 -4.36
CA LEU A 169 -13.30 20.62 -4.08
C LEU A 169 -13.07 21.45 -5.36
N SER A 170 -13.21 20.85 -6.56
CA SER A 170 -12.92 21.49 -7.85
C SER A 170 -11.51 22.11 -7.91
N LEU A 171 -10.54 21.42 -7.37
CA LEU A 171 -9.14 21.83 -7.30
C LEU A 171 -8.25 21.03 -8.25
N LYS A 172 -7.10 21.59 -8.62
CA LYS A 172 -6.08 20.84 -9.36
C LYS A 172 -5.34 19.87 -8.43
N VAL A 173 -4.93 18.72 -8.94
CA VAL A 173 -4.20 17.68 -8.20
C VAL A 173 -2.94 18.23 -7.50
N THR A 174 -2.30 19.23 -8.09
CA THR A 174 -1.09 19.88 -7.56
C THR A 174 -1.34 20.92 -6.46
N ASN A 175 -2.61 21.22 -6.15
CA ASN A 175 -2.92 22.20 -5.11
C ASN A 175 -2.44 21.70 -3.74
N GLY A 176 -1.82 22.61 -2.98
CA GLY A 176 -1.27 22.30 -1.66
C GLY A 176 -0.04 21.36 -1.68
N LEU A 177 0.52 21.00 -2.85
CA LEU A 177 1.59 20.01 -2.99
C LEU A 177 2.83 20.34 -2.12
N VAL A 178 3.24 21.61 -2.08
CA VAL A 178 4.40 22.03 -1.29
C VAL A 178 4.17 21.75 0.20
N TYR A 179 2.98 22.06 0.72
CA TYR A 179 2.63 21.81 2.13
C TYR A 179 2.54 20.31 2.43
N LYS A 180 2.01 19.50 1.52
CA LYS A 180 1.98 18.05 1.63
C LYS A 180 3.38 17.45 1.70
N ILE A 181 4.31 17.93 0.87
CA ILE A 181 5.71 17.52 0.89
C ILE A 181 6.38 17.91 2.20
N ILE A 182 6.14 19.12 2.71
CA ILE A 182 6.65 19.56 4.01
C ILE A 182 6.12 18.66 5.13
N ILE A 183 4.81 18.38 5.15
CA ILE A 183 4.19 17.46 6.13
C ILE A 183 4.81 16.08 6.03
N LEU A 184 5.04 15.55 4.83
CA LEU A 184 5.67 14.25 4.61
C LEU A 184 7.04 14.18 5.28
N PHE A 185 7.92 15.13 4.95
CA PHE A 185 9.30 15.12 5.47
C PHE A 185 9.37 15.39 6.98
N LEU A 186 8.55 16.30 7.52
CA LEU A 186 8.51 16.55 8.96
C LEU A 186 7.95 15.32 9.71
N SER A 187 6.87 14.71 9.22
CA SER A 187 6.30 13.50 9.83
C SER A 187 7.27 12.33 9.77
N LEU A 188 7.99 12.15 8.65
CA LEU A 188 9.03 11.14 8.50
C LEU A 188 10.20 11.40 9.47
N GLY A 189 10.64 12.64 9.58
CA GLY A 189 11.69 13.03 10.53
C GLY A 189 11.30 12.74 11.98
N LEU A 190 10.05 13.05 12.38
CA LEU A 190 9.51 12.73 13.69
C LEU A 190 9.41 11.22 13.92
N LEU A 191 8.97 10.45 12.92
CA LEU A 191 8.92 8.99 13.00
C LEU A 191 10.34 8.40 13.23
N ILE A 192 11.32 8.83 12.44
CA ILE A 192 12.70 8.39 12.57
C ILE A 192 13.25 8.78 13.94
N LEU A 193 13.05 10.01 14.38
CA LEU A 193 13.50 10.50 15.69
C LEU A 193 12.92 9.66 16.83
N ASN A 194 11.59 9.47 16.85
CA ASN A 194 10.94 8.68 17.88
C ASN A 194 11.40 7.22 17.88
N THR A 195 11.64 6.64 16.70
CA THR A 195 12.17 5.28 16.57
C THR A 195 13.59 5.17 17.12
N VAL A 196 14.48 6.10 16.77
CA VAL A 196 15.86 6.13 17.30
C VAL A 196 15.88 6.33 18.81
N LEU A 197 15.05 7.23 19.34
CA LEU A 197 14.91 7.44 20.78
C LEU A 197 14.37 6.20 21.49
N TYR A 198 13.40 5.50 20.88
CA TYR A 198 12.87 4.25 21.39
C TYR A 198 13.95 3.16 21.46
N ILE A 199 14.73 2.97 20.40
CA ILE A 199 15.84 2.01 20.33
C ILE A 199 16.88 2.28 21.42
N LYS A 200 17.25 3.56 21.65
CA LYS A 200 18.22 3.93 22.69
C LYS A 200 17.72 3.64 24.11
N LYS A 201 16.40 3.76 24.32
CA LYS A 201 15.80 3.59 25.67
C LYS A 201 15.50 2.14 26.02
N ASN A 202 15.16 1.31 25.03
CA ASN A 202 14.67 -0.05 25.27
C ASN A 202 15.69 -1.09 24.81
N LYS A 203 16.01 -2.05 25.71
CA LYS A 203 16.82 -3.22 25.40
C LYS A 203 15.93 -4.45 25.33
N ILE A 204 16.23 -5.35 24.39
CA ILE A 204 15.48 -6.59 24.20
C ILE A 204 15.77 -7.56 25.37
N SER A 205 14.71 -8.09 25.97
CA SER A 205 14.81 -9.12 27.00
C SER A 205 15.19 -10.50 26.43
N LYS A 206 15.68 -11.42 27.29
CA LYS A 206 15.98 -12.80 26.86
C LYS A 206 14.74 -13.56 26.38
N GLU A 207 13.57 -13.27 26.95
CA GLU A 207 12.29 -13.88 26.57
C GLU A 207 11.83 -13.39 25.18
N GLU A 208 11.95 -12.08 24.93
CA GLU A 208 11.64 -11.50 23.63
C GLU A 208 12.54 -12.05 22.53
N LYS A 209 13.81 -12.35 22.81
CA LYS A 209 14.72 -12.97 21.82
C LYS A 209 14.21 -14.33 21.33
N LYS A 210 13.73 -15.19 22.23
CA LYS A 210 13.15 -16.50 21.87
C LYS A 210 11.89 -16.33 21.01
N GLU A 211 11.06 -15.35 21.34
CA GLU A 211 9.85 -15.07 20.58
C GLU A 211 10.17 -14.50 19.17
N ILE A 212 11.20 -13.67 19.05
CA ILE A 212 11.69 -13.11 17.78
C ILE A 212 12.16 -14.20 16.84
N GLU A 213 12.83 -15.24 17.32
CA GLU A 213 13.30 -16.36 16.49
C GLU A 213 12.18 -17.03 15.69
N THR A 214 10.93 -17.01 16.17
CA THR A 214 9.79 -17.59 15.45
C THR A 214 9.38 -16.83 14.19
N TYR A 215 9.81 -15.58 14.03
CA TYR A 215 9.56 -14.75 12.84
C TYR A 215 10.67 -14.86 11.80
N ILE A 216 11.81 -15.43 12.18
CA ILE A 216 12.94 -15.61 11.27
C ILE A 216 12.78 -16.98 10.61
N PRO A 217 12.90 -17.08 9.27
CA PRO A 217 12.78 -18.37 8.57
C PRO A 217 13.75 -19.41 9.14
N GLU A 218 13.29 -20.65 9.32
CA GLU A 218 14.15 -21.74 9.80
C GLU A 218 15.29 -22.01 8.81
N ALA A 219 16.47 -22.33 9.34
CA ALA A 219 17.57 -22.78 8.52
C ALA A 219 17.25 -24.20 8.04
N THR A 220 16.71 -24.34 6.83
CA THR A 220 16.61 -25.65 6.19
C THR A 220 18.02 -26.18 6.00
N ASN A 221 18.34 -27.32 6.66
CA ASN A 221 19.64 -27.97 6.62
C ASN A 221 19.92 -28.55 5.22
N VAL A 222 20.17 -27.69 4.25
CA VAL A 222 20.74 -28.08 2.96
C VAL A 222 22.25 -28.02 3.10
N LYS A 223 22.82 -29.03 3.77
CA LYS A 223 24.28 -29.23 3.79
C LYS A 223 24.76 -29.32 2.35
N GLY A 224 25.61 -28.39 1.94
CA GLY A 224 26.54 -28.57 0.82
C GLY A 224 26.20 -27.90 -0.53
N LYS A 225 25.04 -27.31 -0.79
CA LYS A 225 24.78 -26.57 -2.04
C LYS A 225 24.81 -25.08 -1.82
N LYS A 226 25.65 -24.33 -2.54
CA LYS A 226 25.60 -22.86 -2.62
C LYS A 226 24.24 -22.44 -3.16
N THR A 227 23.34 -22.02 -2.27
CA THR A 227 22.01 -21.57 -2.65
C THR A 227 22.12 -20.22 -3.35
N ARG A 228 21.62 -20.15 -4.59
CA ARG A 228 21.59 -18.90 -5.36
C ARG A 228 20.47 -18.00 -4.80
N VAL A 229 20.83 -16.82 -4.30
CA VAL A 229 19.89 -15.85 -3.72
C VAL A 229 19.35 -14.87 -4.76
N TRP A 230 20.13 -14.58 -5.81
CA TRP A 230 19.81 -13.56 -6.80
C TRP A 230 18.45 -13.76 -7.50
N PRO A 231 17.98 -15.01 -7.83
CA PRO A 231 16.68 -15.15 -8.47
C PRO A 231 15.52 -14.74 -7.55
N LEU A 232 15.66 -14.99 -6.24
CA LEU A 232 14.68 -14.56 -5.24
C LEU A 232 14.57 -13.04 -5.18
N VAL A 233 15.72 -12.36 -5.09
CA VAL A 233 15.78 -10.89 -5.08
C VAL A 233 15.15 -10.34 -6.35
N LEU A 234 15.54 -10.86 -7.51
CA LEU A 234 15.01 -10.40 -8.80
C LEU A 234 13.48 -10.55 -8.89
N VAL A 235 12.92 -11.68 -8.45
CA VAL A 235 11.45 -11.88 -8.52
C VAL A 235 10.74 -10.95 -7.54
N ILE A 236 11.24 -10.76 -6.32
CA ILE A 236 10.63 -9.84 -5.35
C ILE A 236 10.71 -8.41 -5.85
N ASP A 237 11.87 -7.98 -6.36
CA ASP A 237 12.06 -6.63 -6.91
C ASP A 237 11.18 -6.40 -8.14
N LEU A 238 11.02 -7.41 -9.00
CA LEU A 238 10.13 -7.34 -10.16
C LEU A 238 8.66 -7.21 -9.74
N ILE A 239 8.22 -7.99 -8.74
CA ILE A 239 6.86 -7.86 -8.18
C ILE A 239 6.64 -6.43 -7.67
N LEU A 240 7.57 -5.90 -6.89
CA LEU A 240 7.47 -4.56 -6.32
C LEU A 240 7.49 -3.49 -7.42
N LEU A 241 8.40 -3.59 -8.38
CA LEU A 241 8.52 -2.66 -9.50
C LEU A 241 7.24 -2.63 -10.35
N VAL A 242 6.72 -3.80 -10.73
CA VAL A 242 5.51 -3.89 -11.56
C VAL A 242 4.29 -3.40 -10.77
N ALA A 243 4.21 -3.68 -9.47
CA ALA A 243 3.16 -3.12 -8.62
C ALA A 243 3.25 -1.58 -8.58
N ILE A 244 4.43 -1.00 -8.36
CA ILE A 244 4.63 0.46 -8.37
C ILE A 244 4.19 1.04 -9.72
N LEU A 245 4.64 0.48 -10.83
CA LEU A 245 4.25 0.93 -12.18
C LEU A 245 2.73 0.82 -12.41
N GLY A 246 2.10 -0.23 -11.89
CA GLY A 246 0.66 -0.43 -12.00
C GLY A 246 -0.18 0.61 -11.24
N PHE A 247 0.33 1.13 -10.13
CA PHE A 247 -0.41 2.02 -9.24
C PHE A 247 -0.05 3.50 -9.38
N ILE A 248 1.04 3.87 -10.07
CA ILE A 248 1.33 5.27 -10.39
C ILE A 248 0.27 5.78 -11.38
N PRO A 249 -0.44 6.89 -11.08
CA PRO A 249 -1.50 7.41 -11.94
C PRO A 249 -0.92 8.18 -13.15
N TRP A 250 -0.39 7.46 -14.12
CA TRP A 250 0.36 8.00 -15.26
C TRP A 250 -0.44 9.00 -16.08
N GLY A 251 -1.64 8.63 -16.51
CA GLY A 251 -2.49 9.49 -17.35
C GLY A 251 -3.11 10.64 -16.57
N THR A 252 -3.72 10.34 -15.41
CA THR A 252 -4.56 11.28 -14.68
C THR A 252 -3.78 12.34 -13.89
N VAL A 253 -2.55 12.04 -13.44
CA VAL A 253 -1.73 12.95 -12.63
C VAL A 253 -0.53 13.48 -13.40
N PHE A 254 0.16 12.61 -14.13
CA PHE A 254 1.40 12.99 -14.82
C PHE A 254 1.22 13.34 -16.29
N ASN A 255 0.00 13.19 -16.87
CA ASN A 255 -0.30 13.37 -18.29
C ASN A 255 0.62 12.52 -19.21
N ILE A 256 1.03 11.35 -18.72
CA ILE A 256 1.80 10.38 -19.50
C ILE A 256 0.84 9.41 -20.14
N THR A 257 0.57 9.58 -21.43
CA THR A 257 -0.40 8.78 -22.20
C THR A 257 0.17 7.46 -22.72
N LEU A 258 1.46 7.18 -22.48
CA LEU A 258 2.14 5.96 -22.95
C LEU A 258 1.40 4.67 -22.55
N PHE A 259 0.71 4.68 -21.43
CA PHE A 259 -0.02 3.54 -20.89
C PHE A 259 -1.55 3.61 -21.14
N ASP A 260 -2.06 4.73 -21.66
CA ASP A 260 -3.51 4.90 -21.90
C ASP A 260 -4.01 4.03 -23.06
N ASP A 261 -3.15 3.80 -24.06
CA ASP A 261 -3.41 2.91 -25.19
C ASP A 261 -3.34 1.42 -24.82
N ILE A 262 -2.92 1.11 -23.59
CA ILE A 262 -3.01 -0.24 -23.02
C ILE A 262 -4.47 -0.42 -22.63
N THR A 263 -5.27 -0.71 -23.63
CA THR A 263 -6.71 -0.73 -23.48
C THR A 263 -7.19 -1.90 -22.63
N THR A 264 -8.30 -1.62 -21.96
CA THR A 264 -9.12 -2.59 -21.22
C THR A 264 -9.42 -3.85 -22.04
N ALA A 265 -9.72 -4.89 -21.34
CA ALA A 265 -10.37 -6.16 -21.59
C ALA A 265 -10.64 -6.63 -23.03
N VAL A 266 -11.15 -5.77 -23.90
CA VAL A 266 -11.62 -6.16 -25.23
C VAL A 266 -10.51 -6.15 -26.28
N THR A 267 -9.52 -5.29 -26.14
CA THR A 267 -8.44 -5.11 -27.11
C THR A 267 -7.06 -5.56 -26.64
N GLY A 268 -6.91 -5.77 -25.32
CA GLY A 268 -5.63 -6.17 -24.71
C GLY A 268 -4.59 -5.05 -24.69
N TRP A 269 -3.42 -5.38 -24.22
CA TRP A 269 -2.31 -4.44 -24.15
C TRP A 269 -1.73 -4.19 -25.54
N THR A 270 -1.75 -2.95 -25.97
CA THR A 270 -1.03 -2.51 -27.16
C THR A 270 0.32 -1.93 -26.72
N ILE A 271 1.40 -2.49 -27.23
CA ILE A 271 2.76 -2.02 -26.92
C ILE A 271 3.41 -1.56 -28.23
N PRO A 272 4.03 -0.37 -28.25
CA PRO A 272 4.85 0.02 -29.38
C PRO A 272 5.94 -1.02 -29.66
N ALA A 273 6.14 -1.38 -30.93
CA ALA A 273 7.09 -2.41 -31.32
C ALA A 273 8.51 -2.15 -30.81
N TYR A 274 8.94 -0.89 -30.74
CA TYR A 274 10.26 -0.53 -30.22
C TYR A 274 10.42 -0.83 -28.72
N ILE A 275 9.35 -0.70 -27.90
CA ILE A 275 9.41 -1.06 -26.47
C ILE A 275 9.57 -2.58 -26.33
N ALA A 276 8.79 -3.36 -27.08
CA ALA A 276 8.92 -4.82 -27.06
C ALA A 276 10.35 -5.26 -27.49
N LEU A 277 10.91 -4.59 -28.50
CA LEU A 277 12.28 -4.83 -28.95
C LEU A 277 13.31 -4.50 -27.87
N ILE A 278 13.19 -3.37 -27.18
CA ILE A 278 14.07 -2.98 -26.07
C ILE A 278 14.01 -4.02 -24.95
N VAL A 279 12.79 -4.44 -24.55
CA VAL A 279 12.62 -5.47 -23.52
C VAL A 279 13.27 -6.79 -23.95
N LEU A 280 13.10 -7.19 -25.20
CA LEU A 280 13.74 -8.40 -25.72
C LEU A 280 15.28 -8.30 -25.67
N ILE A 281 15.84 -7.17 -26.08
CA ILE A 281 17.29 -6.93 -26.01
C ILE A 281 17.78 -7.02 -24.56
N LEU A 282 17.09 -6.38 -23.62
CA LEU A 282 17.43 -6.44 -22.20
C LEU A 282 17.39 -7.86 -21.66
N ILE A 283 16.38 -8.67 -22.05
CA ILE A 283 16.28 -10.08 -21.65
C ILE A 283 17.47 -10.87 -22.21
N VAL A 284 17.79 -10.70 -23.49
CA VAL A 284 18.92 -11.39 -24.14
C VAL A 284 20.24 -11.01 -23.43
N ASN A 285 20.46 -9.73 -23.18
CA ASN A 285 21.63 -9.22 -22.48
C ASN A 285 21.74 -9.80 -21.06
N LEU A 286 20.64 -9.85 -20.33
CA LEU A 286 20.58 -10.45 -19.01
C LEU A 286 20.97 -11.94 -19.06
N VAL A 287 20.43 -12.69 -20.02
CA VAL A 287 20.75 -14.14 -20.19
C VAL A 287 22.21 -14.35 -20.54
N LEU A 288 22.79 -13.55 -21.43
CA LEU A 288 24.20 -13.63 -21.80
C LEU A 288 25.12 -13.25 -20.65
N PHE A 289 24.77 -12.21 -19.90
CA PHE A 289 25.49 -11.80 -18.70
C PHE A 289 25.49 -12.89 -17.63
N LEU A 290 24.32 -13.52 -17.37
CA LEU A 290 24.19 -14.61 -16.43
C LEU A 290 24.97 -15.87 -16.85
N LYS A 291 25.09 -16.12 -18.16
CA LYS A 291 25.89 -17.18 -18.72
C LYS A 291 27.39 -16.82 -18.79
N LYS A 292 27.81 -15.64 -18.31
CA LYS A 292 29.17 -15.09 -18.39
C LYS A 292 29.71 -14.98 -19.83
N LYS A 293 28.83 -14.88 -20.82
CA LYS A 293 29.18 -14.73 -22.23
C LYS A 293 29.35 -13.26 -22.62
N ILE A 294 30.22 -12.54 -21.93
CA ILE A 294 30.42 -11.08 -22.10
C ILE A 294 30.84 -10.72 -23.53
N LYS A 295 31.66 -11.55 -24.19
CA LYS A 295 32.05 -11.30 -25.60
C LYS A 295 30.85 -11.32 -26.55
N ASP A 296 29.96 -12.31 -26.40
CA ASP A 296 28.76 -12.44 -27.23
C ASP A 296 27.80 -11.24 -26.98
N LEU A 297 27.69 -10.78 -25.73
CA LEU A 297 26.93 -9.61 -25.36
C LEU A 297 27.46 -8.34 -26.06
N ILE A 298 28.77 -8.08 -26.01
CA ILE A 298 29.36 -6.89 -26.66
C ILE A 298 29.17 -6.94 -28.18
N ILE A 299 29.31 -8.12 -28.80
CA ILE A 299 29.11 -8.27 -30.23
C ILE A 299 27.64 -7.96 -30.63
N ILE A 300 26.68 -8.52 -29.88
CA ILE A 300 25.25 -8.30 -30.17
C ILE A 300 24.87 -6.84 -29.97
N ASP A 301 25.27 -6.20 -28.87
CA ASP A 301 24.97 -4.81 -28.61
C ASP A 301 25.63 -3.88 -29.61
N SER A 302 26.87 -4.17 -30.01
CA SER A 302 27.55 -3.40 -31.06
C SER A 302 26.85 -3.52 -32.42
N ALA A 303 26.38 -4.72 -32.79
CA ALA A 303 25.64 -4.94 -34.03
C ALA A 303 24.27 -4.22 -34.00
N ILE A 304 23.54 -4.30 -32.89
CA ILE A 304 22.25 -3.59 -32.71
C ILE A 304 22.47 -2.08 -32.79
N GLY A 305 23.49 -1.56 -32.09
CA GLY A 305 23.84 -0.14 -32.12
C GLY A 305 24.17 0.33 -33.54
N PHE A 306 24.98 -0.43 -34.28
CA PHE A 306 25.32 -0.11 -35.66
C PHE A 306 24.08 -0.10 -36.57
N ILE A 307 23.22 -1.12 -36.51
CA ILE A 307 21.97 -1.17 -37.28
C ILE A 307 21.07 0.01 -36.95
N THR A 308 20.94 0.34 -35.67
CA THR A 308 20.15 1.49 -35.22
C THR A 308 20.65 2.79 -35.81
N ILE A 309 21.97 3.02 -35.79
CA ILE A 309 22.60 4.20 -36.39
C ILE A 309 22.32 4.25 -37.89
N VAL A 310 22.47 3.14 -38.62
CA VAL A 310 22.21 3.07 -40.06
C VAL A 310 20.74 3.42 -40.36
N ILE A 311 19.79 2.91 -39.57
CA ILE A 311 18.36 3.20 -39.77
C ILE A 311 18.08 4.68 -39.51
N LEU A 312 18.61 5.27 -38.42
CA LEU A 312 18.41 6.68 -38.09
C LEU A 312 19.04 7.60 -39.13
N VAL A 313 20.26 7.31 -39.56
CA VAL A 313 20.93 8.07 -40.62
C VAL A 313 20.15 7.97 -41.95
N GLY A 314 19.71 6.75 -42.30
CA GLY A 314 18.89 6.54 -43.51
C GLY A 314 17.56 7.29 -43.46
N LYS A 315 16.91 7.36 -42.31
CA LYS A 315 15.65 8.12 -42.13
C LYS A 315 15.87 9.63 -42.13
N PHE A 316 16.79 10.13 -41.30
CA PHE A 316 16.90 11.57 -41.03
C PHE A 316 17.80 12.31 -42.02
N ILE A 317 18.88 11.67 -42.50
CA ILE A 317 19.83 12.30 -43.41
C ILE A 317 19.43 12.03 -44.88
N PHE A 318 19.27 10.75 -45.23
CA PHE A 318 18.95 10.38 -46.63
C PHE A 318 17.45 10.39 -46.96
N LYS A 319 16.57 10.53 -45.93
CA LYS A 319 15.09 10.52 -46.11
C LYS A 319 14.58 9.31 -46.94
N ALA A 320 15.26 8.18 -46.88
CA ALA A 320 14.96 7.00 -47.66
C ALA A 320 13.66 6.34 -47.18
N LYS A 321 12.70 6.10 -48.08
CA LYS A 321 11.39 5.51 -47.78
C LYS A 321 11.49 4.18 -47.04
N LEU A 322 12.46 3.32 -47.35
CA LEU A 322 12.66 2.05 -46.69
C LEU A 322 12.88 2.23 -45.18
N PHE A 323 13.78 3.14 -44.80
CA PHE A 323 14.11 3.38 -43.38
C PHE A 323 12.96 4.10 -42.64
N THR A 324 12.22 4.96 -43.35
CA THR A 324 11.01 5.56 -42.79
C THR A 324 9.95 4.50 -42.51
N ASN A 325 9.74 3.54 -43.43
CA ASN A 325 8.80 2.43 -43.20
C ASN A 325 9.23 1.51 -42.06
N ILE A 326 10.53 1.22 -41.93
CA ILE A 326 11.05 0.44 -40.79
C ILE A 326 10.76 1.15 -39.47
N VAL A 327 11.03 2.46 -39.38
CA VAL A 327 10.78 3.22 -38.12
C VAL A 327 9.28 3.29 -37.83
N ASN A 328 8.44 3.50 -38.85
CA ASN A 328 6.99 3.50 -38.68
C ASN A 328 6.49 2.14 -38.19
N GLY A 329 6.98 1.03 -38.76
CA GLY A 329 6.64 -0.31 -38.29
C GLY A 329 7.11 -0.57 -36.85
N LEU A 330 8.24 0.01 -36.44
CA LEU A 330 8.71 -0.07 -35.05
C LEU A 330 7.89 0.81 -34.08
N THR A 331 7.17 1.79 -34.58
CA THR A 331 6.26 2.64 -33.78
C THR A 331 4.82 2.14 -33.80
N GLU A 332 4.48 1.16 -34.66
CA GLU A 332 3.16 0.53 -34.66
C GLU A 332 2.89 -0.17 -33.32
N ASN A 333 1.65 0.01 -32.87
CA ASN A 333 1.18 -0.70 -31.68
C ASN A 333 0.72 -2.10 -32.09
N PHE A 334 1.13 -3.12 -31.35
CA PHE A 334 0.59 -4.45 -31.55
C PHE A 334 0.11 -5.07 -30.23
N ASN A 335 -1.00 -5.73 -30.36
CA ASN A 335 -1.70 -6.38 -29.25
C ASN A 335 -1.13 -7.77 -29.01
N ILE A 336 0.10 -7.84 -28.47
CA ILE A 336 0.74 -9.13 -28.13
C ILE A 336 0.17 -9.69 -26.84
N PHE A 337 0.02 -8.82 -25.82
CA PHE A 337 -0.30 -9.29 -24.48
C PHE A 337 -1.78 -9.54 -24.26
N GLY A 338 -2.68 -8.87 -24.98
CA GLY A 338 -4.11 -9.10 -24.83
C GLY A 338 -4.55 -10.52 -25.17
N LYS A 339 -3.88 -11.17 -26.11
CA LYS A 339 -4.14 -12.59 -26.44
C LYS A 339 -3.55 -13.57 -25.43
N ILE A 340 -2.48 -13.18 -24.72
CA ILE A 340 -1.77 -14.05 -23.77
C ILE A 340 -2.26 -13.79 -22.35
N LEU A 341 -2.39 -12.53 -21.94
CA LEU A 341 -2.69 -12.14 -20.56
C LEU A 341 -4.19 -11.96 -20.31
N GLY A 342 -5.02 -11.84 -21.35
CA GLY A 342 -6.45 -11.60 -21.20
C GLY A 342 -6.74 -10.20 -20.61
N ASN A 343 -7.72 -10.15 -19.71
CA ASN A 343 -8.19 -8.90 -19.13
C ASN A 343 -7.25 -8.42 -18.02
N VAL A 344 -6.36 -7.48 -18.34
CA VAL A 344 -5.51 -6.79 -17.36
C VAL A 344 -5.71 -5.29 -17.53
N ASN A 345 -5.93 -4.58 -16.43
CA ASN A 345 -6.02 -3.12 -16.45
C ASN A 345 -4.68 -2.49 -16.88
N SER A 346 -4.76 -1.33 -17.53
CA SER A 346 -3.56 -0.54 -17.89
C SER A 346 -2.79 -0.12 -16.63
N PHE A 347 -1.48 0.09 -16.76
CA PHE A 347 -0.68 0.68 -15.70
C PHE A 347 -1.23 2.07 -15.34
N GLY A 348 -1.35 2.33 -14.04
CA GLY A 348 -1.99 3.52 -13.52
C GLY A 348 -3.44 3.31 -13.08
N ASN A 349 -4.08 2.21 -13.52
CA ASN A 349 -5.44 1.83 -13.16
C ASN A 349 -5.50 0.50 -12.39
N TRP A 350 -4.34 0.01 -11.90
CA TRP A 350 -4.29 -1.22 -11.13
C TRP A 350 -4.94 -1.08 -9.76
N SER A 351 -5.51 -2.16 -9.32
CA SER A 351 -6.17 -2.33 -8.03
C SER A 351 -5.64 -3.58 -7.31
N ILE A 352 -6.20 -3.93 -6.17
CA ILE A 352 -5.74 -5.08 -5.36
C ILE A 352 -5.80 -6.42 -6.12
N PRO A 353 -6.80 -6.72 -6.97
CA PRO A 353 -6.81 -7.92 -7.79
C PRO A 353 -5.56 -8.12 -8.65
N GLU A 354 -5.07 -7.09 -9.35
CA GLU A 354 -3.87 -7.21 -10.18
C GLU A 354 -2.63 -7.50 -9.33
N ALA A 355 -2.50 -6.84 -8.18
CA ALA A 355 -1.43 -7.13 -7.22
C ALA A 355 -1.53 -8.57 -6.68
N THR A 356 -2.74 -9.08 -6.46
CA THR A 356 -2.98 -10.47 -6.02
C THR A 356 -2.49 -11.47 -7.07
N ILE A 357 -2.87 -11.25 -8.33
CA ILE A 357 -2.45 -12.11 -9.46
C ILE A 357 -0.93 -12.08 -9.59
N LEU A 358 -0.32 -10.90 -9.47
CA LEU A 358 1.13 -10.74 -9.55
C LEU A 358 1.87 -11.55 -8.46
N LEU A 359 1.34 -11.57 -7.23
CA LEU A 359 1.88 -12.39 -6.14
C LEU A 359 1.71 -13.89 -6.40
N ILE A 360 0.56 -14.32 -6.93
CA ILE A 360 0.32 -15.73 -7.29
C ILE A 360 1.35 -16.16 -8.36
N LEU A 361 1.50 -15.36 -9.43
CA LEU A 361 2.48 -15.63 -10.48
C LEU A 361 3.91 -15.67 -9.92
N GLY A 362 4.27 -14.71 -9.07
CA GLY A 362 5.57 -14.68 -8.40
C GLY A 362 5.82 -15.92 -7.53
N THR A 363 4.77 -16.43 -6.84
CA THR A 363 4.85 -17.66 -6.05
C THR A 363 5.16 -18.87 -6.94
N ILE A 364 4.44 -19.01 -8.05
CA ILE A 364 4.64 -20.11 -9.01
C ILE A 364 6.05 -20.04 -9.61
N VAL A 365 6.47 -18.85 -10.06
CA VAL A 365 7.80 -18.63 -10.66
C VAL A 365 8.91 -19.00 -9.67
N LEU A 366 8.81 -18.57 -8.40
CA LEU A 366 9.79 -18.93 -7.37
C LEU A 366 9.81 -20.43 -7.08
N ALA A 367 8.65 -21.07 -6.99
CA ALA A 367 8.56 -22.53 -6.78
C ALA A 367 9.26 -23.29 -7.93
N LEU A 368 9.05 -22.86 -9.18
CA LEU A 368 9.68 -23.45 -10.37
C LEU A 368 11.19 -23.21 -10.40
N ILE A 369 11.66 -21.98 -10.16
CA ILE A 369 13.10 -21.64 -10.18
C ILE A 369 13.87 -22.45 -9.13
N TYR A 370 13.30 -22.58 -7.94
CA TYR A 370 13.93 -23.30 -6.83
C TYR A 370 13.61 -24.79 -6.82
N LYS A 371 12.84 -25.28 -7.80
CA LYS A 371 12.45 -26.69 -7.94
C LYS A 371 11.83 -27.25 -6.66
N VAL A 372 10.95 -26.47 -6.05
CA VAL A 372 10.19 -26.89 -4.89
C VAL A 372 9.27 -28.04 -5.33
N LYS A 373 9.30 -29.15 -4.60
CA LYS A 373 8.41 -30.29 -4.90
C LYS A 373 6.95 -29.85 -4.75
N THR A 374 6.07 -30.38 -5.57
CA THR A 374 4.65 -30.00 -5.60
C THR A 374 4.01 -30.15 -4.23
N ASP A 375 4.25 -31.29 -3.54
CA ASP A 375 3.71 -31.52 -2.20
C ASP A 375 4.24 -30.49 -1.18
N ASP A 376 5.54 -30.19 -1.20
CA ASP A 376 6.14 -29.16 -0.33
C ASP A 376 5.56 -27.76 -0.63
N ALA A 377 5.26 -27.46 -1.91
CA ALA A 377 4.66 -26.21 -2.30
C ALA A 377 3.21 -26.10 -1.78
N PHE A 378 2.41 -27.15 -1.94
CA PHE A 378 1.04 -27.20 -1.41
C PHE A 378 1.02 -27.13 0.13
N ASP A 379 1.90 -27.86 0.81
CA ASP A 379 2.06 -27.75 2.27
C ASP A 379 2.43 -26.32 2.69
N GLY A 380 3.31 -25.66 1.92
CA GLY A 380 3.65 -24.26 2.11
C GLY A 380 2.43 -23.35 1.98
N VAL A 381 1.66 -23.50 0.90
CA VAL A 381 0.43 -22.75 0.65
C VAL A 381 -0.57 -22.92 1.80
N LEU A 382 -0.84 -24.16 2.22
CA LEU A 382 -1.78 -24.47 3.31
C LEU A 382 -1.31 -23.89 4.65
N ALA A 383 -0.03 -24.05 4.98
CA ALA A 383 0.57 -23.49 6.19
C ALA A 383 0.50 -21.96 6.21
N GLY A 384 0.75 -21.32 5.06
CA GLY A 384 0.64 -19.88 4.88
C GLY A 384 -0.79 -19.38 4.99
N ALA A 385 -1.74 -20.04 4.33
CA ALA A 385 -3.16 -19.74 4.41
C ALA A 385 -3.69 -19.84 5.85
N LYS A 386 -3.29 -20.88 6.58
CA LYS A 386 -3.67 -21.07 8.00
C LYS A 386 -3.17 -19.90 8.87
N LYS A 387 -1.97 -19.40 8.64
CA LYS A 387 -1.43 -18.22 9.36
C LYS A 387 -2.15 -16.93 8.97
N ALA A 388 -2.60 -16.80 7.73
CA ALA A 388 -3.28 -15.62 7.20
C ALA A 388 -4.79 -15.60 7.48
N PHE A 389 -5.39 -16.70 7.98
CA PHE A 389 -6.82 -16.80 8.20
C PHE A 389 -7.37 -15.69 9.10
N VAL A 390 -6.80 -15.49 10.28
CA VAL A 390 -7.28 -14.44 11.20
C VAL A 390 -6.98 -13.03 10.70
N PRO A 391 -5.81 -12.69 10.12
CA PRO A 391 -5.61 -11.45 9.40
C PRO A 391 -6.67 -11.16 8.34
N ALA A 392 -7.01 -12.13 7.49
CA ALA A 392 -8.06 -11.97 6.48
C ALA A 392 -9.46 -11.80 7.10
N LEU A 393 -9.76 -12.51 8.21
CA LEU A 393 -10.99 -12.31 8.96
C LEU A 393 -11.07 -10.89 9.56
N ILE A 394 -9.96 -10.34 10.08
CA ILE A 394 -9.90 -8.95 10.55
C ILE A 394 -10.28 -7.99 9.42
N VAL A 395 -9.81 -8.21 8.20
CA VAL A 395 -10.19 -7.39 7.03
C VAL A 395 -11.70 -7.40 6.84
N ILE A 396 -12.33 -8.55 6.80
CA ILE A 396 -13.80 -8.67 6.61
C ILE A 396 -14.57 -7.99 7.76
N LEU A 397 -14.13 -8.15 9.01
CA LEU A 397 -14.78 -7.52 10.15
C LEU A 397 -14.64 -5.99 10.17
N VAL A 398 -13.51 -5.46 9.71
CA VAL A 398 -13.35 -4.00 9.55
C VAL A 398 -14.30 -3.47 8.49
N TYR A 399 -14.40 -4.14 7.33
CA TYR A 399 -15.35 -3.75 6.29
C TYR A 399 -16.81 -3.99 6.69
N LEU A 400 -17.07 -4.96 7.55
CA LEU A 400 -18.40 -5.09 8.17
C LEU A 400 -18.77 -3.83 8.96
N GLY A 401 -17.83 -3.24 9.72
CA GLY A 401 -18.02 -1.95 10.39
C GLY A 401 -18.32 -0.82 9.41
N LEU A 402 -17.62 -0.78 8.25
CA LEU A 402 -17.93 0.15 7.17
C LEU A 402 -19.34 -0.03 6.64
N ILE A 403 -19.78 -1.26 6.39
CA ILE A 403 -21.14 -1.58 5.91
C ILE A 403 -22.20 -1.08 6.92
N VAL A 404 -21.98 -1.31 8.21
CA VAL A 404 -22.87 -0.80 9.27
C VAL A 404 -22.96 0.73 9.21
N CYS A 405 -21.83 1.43 9.15
CA CYS A 405 -21.80 2.89 9.05
C CYS A 405 -22.46 3.40 7.75
N TYR A 406 -22.27 2.69 6.64
CA TYR A 406 -22.82 3.07 5.34
C TYR A 406 -24.34 2.95 5.26
N TYR A 407 -24.91 1.84 5.75
CA TYR A 407 -26.36 1.63 5.70
C TYR A 407 -27.13 2.42 6.76
N HIS A 408 -26.52 2.69 7.91
CA HIS A 408 -27.18 3.35 9.02
C HIS A 408 -26.84 4.85 9.15
N ASN A 409 -25.78 5.33 8.53
CA ASN A 409 -25.38 6.76 8.39
C ASN A 409 -25.52 7.63 9.66
N PHE A 410 -25.48 7.02 10.85
CA PHE A 410 -25.61 7.73 12.14
C PHE A 410 -24.44 8.70 12.38
N GLN A 411 -23.28 8.45 11.77
CA GLN A 411 -22.10 9.31 11.90
C GLN A 411 -22.34 10.74 11.39
N LEU A 412 -23.23 10.93 10.41
CA LEU A 412 -23.57 12.26 9.88
C LEU A 412 -24.21 13.16 10.94
N VAL A 413 -24.98 12.59 11.89
CA VAL A 413 -25.57 13.33 13.00
C VAL A 413 -24.49 13.86 13.94
N ILE A 414 -23.47 13.02 14.21
CA ILE A 414 -22.31 13.40 15.03
C ILE A 414 -21.55 14.55 14.33
N PHE A 415 -21.31 14.44 13.02
CA PHE A 415 -20.59 15.46 12.27
C PHE A 415 -21.35 16.79 12.24
N LYS A 416 -22.67 16.75 12.01
CA LYS A 416 -23.55 17.92 12.11
C LYS A 416 -23.45 18.60 13.48
N GLY A 417 -23.52 17.79 14.56
CA GLY A 417 -23.39 18.29 15.94
C GLY A 417 -22.06 19.01 16.18
N ILE A 418 -20.93 18.45 15.71
CA ILE A 418 -19.62 19.07 15.87
C ILE A 418 -19.52 20.37 15.05
N PHE A 419 -19.94 20.36 13.78
CA PHE A 419 -19.89 21.57 12.95
C PHE A 419 -20.82 22.66 13.38
N SER A 420 -21.91 22.35 14.11
CA SER A 420 -22.84 23.36 14.66
C SER A 420 -22.22 24.20 15.77
N VAL A 421 -21.13 23.74 16.40
CA VAL A 421 -20.40 24.48 17.45
C VAL A 421 -19.73 25.74 16.89
N THR A 422 -19.34 25.71 15.61
CA THR A 422 -18.65 26.82 14.94
C THR A 422 -19.44 27.30 13.72
N LYS A 423 -19.42 28.62 13.46
CA LYS A 423 -19.99 29.19 12.24
C LYS A 423 -18.99 29.12 11.11
N GLY A 424 -19.23 28.23 10.13
CA GLY A 424 -18.33 28.04 8.98
C GLY A 424 -17.13 27.14 9.27
N PHE A 425 -16.09 27.25 8.45
CA PHE A 425 -14.88 26.45 8.58
C PHE A 425 -14.06 26.80 9.82
N ASN A 426 -13.74 25.78 10.58
CA ASN A 426 -12.81 25.88 11.70
C ASN A 426 -11.88 24.67 11.71
N ILE A 427 -10.57 24.90 11.82
CA ILE A 427 -9.54 23.86 11.76
C ILE A 427 -9.77 22.77 12.83
N PHE A 428 -10.12 23.16 14.06
CA PHE A 428 -10.25 22.22 15.18
C PHE A 428 -11.48 21.32 15.04
N THR A 429 -12.66 21.90 14.74
CA THR A 429 -13.87 21.10 14.52
C THR A 429 -13.73 20.22 13.28
N SER A 430 -13.13 20.73 12.21
CA SER A 430 -12.85 19.97 11.00
C SER A 430 -11.86 18.82 11.25
N SER A 431 -10.84 19.05 12.06
CA SER A 431 -9.90 17.98 12.47
C SER A 431 -10.58 16.90 13.30
N LEU A 432 -11.44 17.29 14.23
CA LEU A 432 -12.20 16.34 15.04
C LEU A 432 -13.12 15.47 14.18
N VAL A 433 -13.80 16.07 13.22
CA VAL A 433 -14.65 15.34 12.27
C VAL A 433 -13.81 14.44 11.37
N ALA A 434 -12.64 14.87 10.88
CA ALA A 434 -11.73 14.05 10.11
C ALA A 434 -11.23 12.82 10.90
N ILE A 435 -10.91 12.98 12.19
CA ILE A 435 -10.55 11.86 13.08
C ILE A 435 -11.73 10.89 13.20
N LEU A 436 -12.90 11.37 13.55
CA LEU A 436 -14.08 10.51 13.76
C LEU A 436 -14.51 9.83 12.45
N SER A 437 -14.52 10.54 11.33
CA SER A 437 -14.86 9.93 10.03
C SER A 437 -13.91 8.77 9.69
N THR A 438 -12.62 8.89 10.02
CA THR A 438 -11.63 7.84 9.81
C THR A 438 -11.77 6.67 10.79
N VAL A 439 -12.19 6.94 12.04
CA VAL A 439 -12.50 5.89 13.02
C VAL A 439 -13.72 5.08 12.58
N PHE A 440 -14.77 5.74 12.08
CA PHE A 440 -15.95 5.05 11.55
C PHE A 440 -15.63 4.32 10.23
N ASN A 441 -14.72 4.87 9.43
CA ASN A 441 -14.44 4.39 8.10
C ASN A 441 -12.98 4.64 7.71
N SER A 442 -12.14 3.63 7.82
CA SER A 442 -10.72 3.73 7.54
C SER A 442 -10.36 3.80 6.04
N GLU A 443 -11.33 3.59 5.17
CA GLU A 443 -11.14 3.83 3.73
C GLU A 443 -11.24 5.33 3.44
N PRO A 444 -10.15 5.98 3.00
CA PRO A 444 -10.12 7.43 2.80
C PRO A 444 -11.24 7.95 1.90
N LEU A 445 -11.57 7.19 0.85
CA LEU A 445 -12.65 7.50 -0.07
C LEU A 445 -13.99 7.68 0.65
N TYR A 446 -14.38 6.72 1.46
CA TYR A 446 -15.66 6.74 2.16
C TYR A 446 -15.66 7.75 3.32
N ALA A 447 -14.54 7.85 4.05
CA ALA A 447 -14.37 8.82 5.12
C ALA A 447 -14.55 10.26 4.60
N MET A 448 -13.89 10.60 3.51
CA MET A 448 -13.97 11.93 2.90
C MET A 448 -15.33 12.19 2.26
N ASN A 449 -15.89 11.23 1.51
CA ASN A 449 -17.20 11.39 0.89
C ASN A 449 -18.34 11.57 1.90
N SER A 450 -18.20 11.06 3.10
CA SER A 450 -19.20 11.27 4.16
C SER A 450 -19.18 12.69 4.75
N VAL A 451 -18.08 13.42 4.60
CA VAL A 451 -17.89 14.74 5.25
C VAL A 451 -17.84 15.90 4.27
N LEU A 452 -17.13 15.72 3.13
CA LEU A 452 -16.86 16.81 2.19
C LEU A 452 -18.11 17.50 1.64
N PRO A 453 -19.18 16.78 1.24
CA PRO A 453 -20.38 17.45 0.72
C PRO A 453 -20.98 18.43 1.72
N TYR A 454 -21.04 18.05 3.00
CA TYR A 454 -21.55 18.93 4.04
C TYR A 454 -20.58 20.08 4.33
N LEU A 455 -19.29 19.79 4.46
CA LEU A 455 -18.28 20.80 4.71
C LEU A 455 -18.26 21.89 3.62
N THR A 456 -18.33 21.48 2.36
CA THR A 456 -18.37 22.44 1.23
C THR A 456 -19.66 23.29 1.22
N SER A 457 -20.77 22.77 1.73
CA SER A 457 -22.02 23.55 1.85
C SER A 457 -21.98 24.66 2.90
N ILE A 458 -21.18 24.49 3.96
CA ILE A 458 -21.03 25.48 5.04
C ILE A 458 -19.85 26.45 4.83
N VAL A 459 -18.96 26.17 3.86
CA VAL A 459 -17.80 27.00 3.55
C VAL A 459 -18.08 27.91 2.38
N THR A 460 -18.21 29.20 2.64
CA THR A 460 -18.49 30.23 1.62
C THR A 460 -17.20 30.70 0.91
N ASN A 461 -16.05 30.59 1.55
CA ASN A 461 -14.76 31.06 1.02
C ASN A 461 -13.98 29.93 0.38
N THR A 462 -13.95 29.86 -0.95
CA THR A 462 -13.22 28.83 -1.71
C THR A 462 -11.70 28.86 -1.52
N LYS A 463 -11.12 29.96 -1.05
CA LYS A 463 -9.68 30.04 -0.74
C LYS A 463 -9.28 29.02 0.34
N VAL A 464 -10.21 28.68 1.23
CA VAL A 464 -10.01 27.73 2.32
C VAL A 464 -9.97 26.27 1.81
N TYR A 465 -10.40 25.98 0.59
CA TYR A 465 -10.45 24.61 0.05
C TYR A 465 -9.08 23.93 0.01
N ASN A 466 -8.01 24.68 -0.22
CA ASN A 466 -6.64 24.14 -0.14
C ASN A 466 -6.30 23.66 1.29
N VAL A 467 -6.73 24.44 2.30
CA VAL A 467 -6.54 24.08 3.71
C VAL A 467 -7.35 22.85 4.06
N ILE A 468 -8.63 22.80 3.64
CA ILE A 468 -9.51 21.65 3.84
C ILE A 468 -8.86 20.39 3.25
N TRP A 469 -8.35 20.48 2.03
CA TRP A 469 -7.69 19.34 1.39
C TRP A 469 -6.52 18.79 2.22
N VAL A 470 -5.54 19.65 2.53
CA VAL A 470 -4.35 19.25 3.28
C VAL A 470 -4.73 18.73 4.66
N LEU A 471 -5.66 19.42 5.34
CA LEU A 471 -6.14 19.04 6.68
C LEU A 471 -6.75 17.63 6.67
N TYR A 472 -7.78 17.41 5.84
CA TYR A 472 -8.50 16.13 5.83
C TYR A 472 -7.59 14.98 5.43
N GLN A 473 -6.78 15.15 4.40
CA GLN A 473 -5.83 14.12 3.97
C GLN A 473 -4.85 13.75 5.08
N SER A 474 -4.22 14.76 5.71
CA SER A 474 -3.18 14.52 6.71
C SER A 474 -3.76 13.98 8.02
N ILE A 475 -4.92 14.49 8.47
CA ILE A 475 -5.57 14.01 9.70
C ILE A 475 -6.13 12.60 9.50
N THR A 476 -6.73 12.30 8.35
CA THR A 476 -7.15 10.93 8.01
C THR A 476 -5.96 9.98 8.07
N GLY A 477 -4.85 10.32 7.40
CA GLY A 477 -3.63 9.52 7.47
C GLY A 477 -3.12 9.34 8.91
N LEU A 478 -3.04 10.43 9.69
CA LEU A 478 -2.60 10.39 11.08
C LEU A 478 -3.47 9.46 11.94
N THR A 479 -4.79 9.53 11.74
CA THR A 479 -5.73 8.72 12.50
C THR A 479 -5.54 7.22 12.24
N LEU A 480 -5.10 6.82 11.04
CA LEU A 480 -4.80 5.42 10.72
C LEU A 480 -3.68 4.82 11.58
N LEU A 481 -2.82 5.64 12.22
CA LEU A 481 -1.83 5.13 13.20
C LEU A 481 -2.49 4.56 14.47
N VAL A 482 -3.71 4.98 14.78
CA VAL A 482 -4.40 4.65 16.03
C VAL A 482 -5.82 4.13 15.85
N ALA A 483 -6.42 4.24 14.66
CA ALA A 483 -7.81 3.83 14.45
C ALA A 483 -8.00 2.31 14.63
N PRO A 484 -9.02 1.90 15.40
CA PRO A 484 -9.36 0.49 15.59
C PRO A 484 -9.97 -0.16 14.35
N THR A 485 -10.06 0.57 13.25
CA THR A 485 -10.52 0.16 11.92
C THR A 485 -9.41 0.18 10.87
N SER A 486 -8.20 0.63 11.21
CA SER A 486 -7.06 0.69 10.28
C SER A 486 -6.53 -0.71 9.93
N LEU A 487 -6.72 -1.13 8.67
CA LEU A 487 -6.33 -2.47 8.19
C LEU A 487 -4.83 -2.74 8.32
N VAL A 488 -3.99 -1.81 7.83
CA VAL A 488 -2.54 -1.95 7.88
C VAL A 488 -2.06 -2.10 9.33
N LEU A 489 -2.63 -1.29 10.24
CA LEU A 489 -2.33 -1.35 11.66
C LEU A 489 -2.75 -2.70 12.26
N LEU A 490 -4.00 -3.08 12.10
CA LEU A 490 -4.58 -4.24 12.78
C LEU A 490 -3.98 -5.56 12.29
N VAL A 491 -3.82 -5.73 10.97
CA VAL A 491 -3.22 -6.92 10.36
C VAL A 491 -1.77 -7.07 10.83
N THR A 492 -1.01 -5.98 10.86
CA THR A 492 0.40 -6.01 11.28
C THR A 492 0.56 -6.22 12.79
N LEU A 493 -0.25 -5.57 13.63
CA LEU A 493 -0.24 -5.81 15.08
C LEU A 493 -0.62 -7.26 15.40
N TYR A 494 -1.59 -7.84 14.68
CA TYR A 494 -1.93 -9.26 14.83
C TYR A 494 -0.75 -10.15 14.44
N TYR A 495 -0.13 -9.89 13.30
CA TYR A 495 1.04 -10.64 12.83
C TYR A 495 2.19 -10.60 13.84
N LEU A 496 2.53 -9.42 14.38
CA LEU A 496 3.57 -9.21 15.39
C LEU A 496 3.17 -9.64 16.80
N GLN A 497 1.89 -9.97 17.01
CA GLN A 497 1.32 -10.27 18.33
C GLN A 497 1.53 -9.13 19.33
N ILE A 498 1.48 -7.89 18.88
CA ILE A 498 1.55 -6.70 19.73
C ILE A 498 0.12 -6.36 20.19
N PRO A 499 -0.13 -6.27 21.52
CA PRO A 499 -1.41 -5.80 22.03
C PRO A 499 -1.69 -4.36 21.57
N TYR A 500 -2.91 -4.11 21.07
CA TYR A 500 -3.30 -2.78 20.59
C TYR A 500 -3.09 -1.67 21.62
N GLY A 501 -3.42 -1.92 22.90
CA GLY A 501 -3.16 -0.96 23.97
C GLY A 501 -1.66 -0.69 24.22
N LYS A 502 -0.77 -1.69 23.99
CA LYS A 502 0.68 -1.48 24.05
C LYS A 502 1.14 -0.57 22.92
N TRP A 503 0.61 -0.79 21.71
CA TRP A 503 0.87 0.08 20.56
C TRP A 503 0.45 1.52 20.84
N LEU A 504 -0.79 1.75 21.26
CA LEU A 504 -1.30 3.09 21.59
C LEU A 504 -0.42 3.81 22.61
N LYS A 505 -0.03 3.13 23.69
CA LYS A 505 0.87 3.68 24.71
C LYS A 505 2.25 4.04 24.17
N THR A 506 2.69 3.42 23.09
CA THR A 506 3.99 3.69 22.50
C THR A 506 3.93 4.82 21.48
N ILE A 507 2.86 4.88 20.65
CA ILE A 507 2.78 5.78 19.50
C ILE A 507 2.19 7.16 19.84
N TRP A 508 1.45 7.33 20.97
CA TRP A 508 0.66 8.51 21.27
C TRP A 508 1.45 9.82 21.19
N LYS A 509 2.71 9.81 21.63
CA LYS A 509 3.57 10.99 21.58
C LYS A 509 3.83 11.42 20.14
N LEU A 510 4.21 10.48 19.28
CA LEU A 510 4.42 10.74 17.84
C LEU A 510 3.15 11.26 17.18
N VAL A 511 1.98 10.70 17.55
CA VAL A 511 0.68 11.16 17.02
C VAL A 511 0.42 12.62 17.37
N LEU A 512 0.68 13.03 18.61
CA LEU A 512 0.52 14.42 19.04
C LEU A 512 1.53 15.36 18.38
N GLU A 513 2.78 14.92 18.21
CA GLU A 513 3.82 15.70 17.51
C GLU A 513 3.43 15.95 16.05
N ILE A 514 2.98 14.91 15.33
CA ILE A 514 2.54 15.04 13.93
C ILE A 514 1.25 15.86 13.85
N LEU A 515 0.30 15.67 14.77
CA LEU A 515 -0.92 16.49 14.84
C LEU A 515 -0.58 17.98 14.95
N ALA A 516 0.34 18.34 15.84
CA ALA A 516 0.79 19.71 16.00
C ALA A 516 1.40 20.27 14.71
N VAL A 517 2.25 19.49 14.01
CA VAL A 517 2.83 19.89 12.72
C VAL A 517 1.74 20.15 11.68
N VAL A 518 0.77 19.25 11.54
CA VAL A 518 -0.32 19.40 10.57
C VAL A 518 -1.16 20.65 10.88
N LEU A 519 -1.54 20.85 12.15
CA LEU A 519 -2.33 22.01 12.57
C LEU A 519 -1.58 23.32 12.34
N ILE A 520 -0.30 23.40 12.69
CA ILE A 520 0.54 24.59 12.45
C ILE A 520 0.61 24.92 10.96
N ILE A 521 0.87 23.91 10.11
CA ILE A 521 0.93 24.13 8.65
C ILE A 521 -0.43 24.59 8.12
N CYS A 522 -1.53 23.98 8.56
CA CYS A 522 -2.86 24.42 8.16
C CYS A 522 -3.22 25.84 8.64
N LEU A 523 -2.73 26.26 9.82
CA LEU A 523 -2.85 27.65 10.30
C LEU A 523 -2.05 28.64 9.45
N ILE A 524 -0.86 28.25 8.98
CA ILE A 524 -0.06 29.07 8.07
C ILE A 524 -0.70 29.21 6.69
N MET A 525 -1.49 28.21 6.27
CA MET A 525 -2.19 28.21 4.98
C MET A 525 -3.47 29.05 4.98
N LEU A 526 -4.07 29.35 6.15
CA LEU A 526 -5.24 30.22 6.31
C LEU A 526 -4.90 31.67 6.06
#